data_8545fd48cfef2d6246ee32eacbe63d71
#
_entry.id   8545fd48cfef2d6246ee32eacbe63d71
#
_cell.length_a   1.000
_cell.length_b   1.000
_cell.length_c   1.000
_cell.angle_alpha   90.00
_cell.angle_beta   90.00
_cell.angle_gamma   90.00
#
_symmetry.space_group_name_H-M   'P 1'
#
loop_
_entity.id
_entity.type
_entity.pdbx_description
1 polymer ?
#
loop_
_entity_poly.entity_id
_entity_poly.type
_entity_poly.pdbx_seq_one_letter_code
_entity_poly.pdbx_strand_id
1 'polypeptide(L)'
;LFMASRCSSVTHVALGSTRVEATIATMGQAVGVAAGICKRYGVLPRAVYETHIQELQQTLLRDDQTIPGIKNEDPDDLALAADIVASSTMPRNKQPENTHYAAENLHNGVFRPDAAGSNAWASDPGAGLPQSVTVKFKSPQKVRSVQITADTDLINPRFNYQPRDPEKTLPQDVTVDVLQKGKWIPVAQKAGNVFRQIRVTFPEITADQVRVNILKAQDADYTVLSEIRVY
;
A
#
# COMPACT_ATOMS: atom_id res chain seq x y z
N LEU A 1 4.36 29.74 5.89
CA LEU A 1 5.65 29.10 5.58
C LEU A 1 5.71 27.75 6.25
N PHE A 2 6.09 26.71 5.50
CA PHE A 2 6.44 25.40 6.03
C PHE A 2 7.96 25.26 6.12
N MET A 3 8.42 24.54 7.14
CA MET A 3 9.84 24.22 7.32
C MET A 3 10.00 22.70 7.28
N ALA A 4 10.93 22.24 6.47
CA ALA A 4 11.25 20.82 6.33
C ALA A 4 12.76 20.62 6.27
N SER A 5 13.19 19.36 6.35
CA SER A 5 14.60 19.01 6.26
C SER A 5 15.41 19.62 7.42
N ARG A 6 16.64 20.00 7.15
CA ARG A 6 17.52 20.63 8.16
C ARG A 6 17.08 22.03 8.58
N CYS A 7 16.11 22.62 7.88
CA CYS A 7 15.51 23.90 8.26
C CYS A 7 14.45 23.77 9.37
N SER A 8 14.11 22.55 9.79
CA SER A 8 13.18 22.32 10.90
C SER A 8 13.84 22.71 12.23
N SER A 9 13.04 23.31 13.14
CA SER A 9 13.48 23.64 14.50
C SER A 9 13.38 22.41 15.38
N VAL A 10 14.50 21.87 15.80
CA VAL A 10 14.58 20.68 16.68
C VAL A 10 15.62 20.89 17.77
N THR A 11 15.50 20.20 18.89
CA THR A 11 16.50 20.21 19.94
C THR A 11 17.76 19.48 19.48
N HIS A 12 18.91 19.80 20.10
CA HIS A 12 20.18 19.13 19.78
C HIS A 12 20.09 17.60 19.93
N VAL A 13 19.37 17.11 20.94
CA VAL A 13 19.18 15.66 21.17
C VAL A 13 18.37 15.04 20.01
N ALA A 14 17.29 15.67 19.58
CA ALA A 14 16.47 15.17 18.48
C ALA A 14 17.16 15.25 17.12
N LEU A 15 18.13 16.15 16.95
CA LEU A 15 18.85 16.35 15.68
C LEU A 15 19.55 15.07 15.22
N GLY A 16 20.02 14.23 16.14
CA GLY A 16 20.70 12.98 15.80
C GLY A 16 19.89 12.07 14.88
N SER A 17 18.59 11.93 15.11
CA SER A 17 17.67 11.11 14.33
C SER A 17 16.95 11.87 13.22
N THR A 18 16.63 13.14 13.42
CA THR A 18 15.84 13.93 12.45
C THR A 18 16.64 14.47 11.27
N ARG A 19 17.97 14.47 11.32
CA ARG A 19 18.85 14.93 10.23
C ARG A 19 19.19 13.86 9.18
N VAL A 20 18.77 12.62 9.38
CA VAL A 20 19.05 11.50 8.46
C VAL A 20 18.26 11.70 7.18
N GLU A 21 18.88 11.44 6.02
CA GLU A 21 18.28 11.70 4.70
C GLU A 21 16.90 11.07 4.52
N ALA A 22 16.70 9.82 4.92
CA ALA A 22 15.39 9.17 4.83
C ALA A 22 14.33 9.90 5.66
N THR A 23 14.67 10.34 6.89
CA THR A 23 13.76 11.10 7.74
C THR A 23 13.40 12.45 7.14
N ILE A 24 14.39 13.18 6.62
CA ILE A 24 14.11 14.49 6.03
C ILE A 24 13.35 14.38 4.70
N ALA A 25 13.52 13.30 3.96
CA ALA A 25 12.71 13.00 2.76
C ALA A 25 11.24 12.82 3.10
N THR A 26 10.92 12.03 4.14
CA THR A 26 9.54 11.87 4.61
C THR A 26 8.93 13.18 5.12
N MET A 27 9.71 14.02 5.81
CA MET A 27 9.27 15.38 6.19
C MET A 27 8.95 16.24 4.96
N GLY A 28 9.77 16.15 3.91
CA GLY A 28 9.56 16.86 2.64
C GLY A 28 8.25 16.45 1.97
N GLN A 29 7.95 15.15 1.94
CA GLN A 29 6.68 14.63 1.43
C GLN A 29 5.49 15.19 2.23
N ALA A 30 5.55 15.15 3.56
CA ALA A 30 4.48 15.66 4.41
C ALA A 30 4.24 17.16 4.19
N VAL A 31 5.30 17.97 4.08
CA VAL A 31 5.20 19.39 3.78
C VAL A 31 4.63 19.66 2.39
N GLY A 32 5.00 18.85 1.39
CA GLY A 32 4.46 18.95 0.03
C GLY A 32 2.96 18.69 -0.02
N VAL A 33 2.49 17.65 0.64
CA VAL A 33 1.05 17.34 0.76
C VAL A 33 0.32 18.45 1.51
N ALA A 34 0.87 18.92 2.65
CA ALA A 34 0.28 20.02 3.43
C ALA A 34 0.17 21.31 2.62
N ALA A 35 1.17 21.63 1.77
CA ALA A 35 1.12 22.78 0.88
C ALA A 35 0.01 22.63 -0.19
N GLY A 36 -0.20 21.40 -0.71
CA GLY A 36 -1.32 21.09 -1.59
C GLY A 36 -2.68 21.32 -0.93
N ILE A 37 -2.83 20.93 0.33
CA ILE A 37 -4.03 21.17 1.15
C ILE A 37 -4.24 22.67 1.33
N CYS A 38 -3.19 23.43 1.72
CA CYS A 38 -3.28 24.88 1.83
C CYS A 38 -3.79 25.55 0.54
N LYS A 39 -3.26 25.12 -0.61
CA LYS A 39 -3.70 25.64 -1.91
C LYS A 39 -5.16 25.29 -2.21
N ARG A 40 -5.58 24.07 -1.92
CA ARG A 40 -6.95 23.58 -2.19
C ARG A 40 -8.00 24.36 -1.40
N TYR A 41 -7.74 24.61 -0.13
CA TYR A 41 -8.69 25.25 0.79
C TYR A 41 -8.45 26.76 1.01
N GLY A 42 -7.39 27.32 0.43
CA GLY A 42 -7.04 28.73 0.63
C GLY A 42 -6.63 29.07 2.06
N VAL A 43 -6.04 28.12 2.78
CA VAL A 43 -5.71 28.25 4.22
C VAL A 43 -4.22 28.41 4.46
N LEU A 44 -3.86 28.96 5.63
CA LEU A 44 -2.46 29.07 6.09
C LEU A 44 -1.94 27.74 6.64
N PRO A 45 -0.60 27.53 6.70
CA PRO A 45 -0.01 26.30 7.19
C PRO A 45 -0.50 25.79 8.54
N ARG A 46 -0.78 26.67 9.48
CA ARG A 46 -1.27 26.30 10.82
C ARG A 46 -2.64 25.63 10.77
N ALA A 47 -3.51 26.05 9.88
CA ALA A 47 -4.85 25.47 9.73
C ALA A 47 -4.80 24.00 9.25
N VAL A 48 -3.74 23.58 8.56
CA VAL A 48 -3.59 22.17 8.19
C VAL A 48 -3.54 21.28 9.43
N TYR A 49 -2.79 21.70 10.45
CA TYR A 49 -2.76 20.98 11.73
C TYR A 49 -4.09 21.06 12.48
N GLU A 50 -4.73 22.22 12.48
CA GLU A 50 -5.93 22.48 13.28
C GLU A 50 -7.19 21.82 12.69
N THR A 51 -7.33 21.77 11.37
CA THR A 51 -8.59 21.38 10.71
C THR A 51 -8.46 20.33 9.59
N HIS A 52 -7.25 20.04 9.11
CA HIS A 52 -7.02 19.13 7.97
C HIS A 52 -5.99 18.03 8.27
N ILE A 53 -5.68 17.78 9.54
CA ILE A 53 -4.64 16.82 9.92
C ILE A 53 -4.99 15.39 9.47
N GLN A 54 -6.26 15.00 9.56
CA GLN A 54 -6.70 13.67 9.12
C GLN A 54 -6.55 13.51 7.61
N GLU A 55 -6.95 14.51 6.81
CA GLU A 55 -6.75 14.48 5.35
C GLU A 55 -5.27 14.38 4.99
N LEU A 56 -4.41 15.13 5.69
CA LEU A 56 -2.97 15.03 5.52
C LEU A 56 -2.47 13.61 5.79
N GLN A 57 -2.83 13.03 6.92
CA GLN A 57 -2.41 11.70 7.34
C GLN A 57 -2.89 10.62 6.37
N GLN A 58 -4.16 10.62 5.98
CA GLN A 58 -4.72 9.63 5.05
C GLN A 58 -4.11 9.77 3.64
N THR A 59 -3.80 10.99 3.20
CA THR A 59 -3.10 11.22 1.93
C THR A 59 -1.68 10.64 1.97
N LEU A 60 -0.95 10.85 3.08
CA LEU A 60 0.39 10.30 3.26
C LEU A 60 0.38 8.76 3.29
N LEU A 61 -0.57 8.15 4.00
CA LEU A 61 -0.74 6.69 4.03
C LEU A 61 -1.04 6.14 2.63
N ARG A 62 -1.89 6.83 1.86
CA ARG A 62 -2.18 6.45 0.46
C ARG A 62 -0.95 6.54 -0.43
N ASP A 63 -0.02 7.43 -0.13
CA ASP A 63 1.26 7.59 -0.84
C ASP A 63 2.40 6.76 -0.22
N ASP A 64 2.07 5.69 0.49
CA ASP A 64 2.99 4.70 1.10
C ASP A 64 3.87 5.25 2.24
N GLN A 65 3.54 6.41 2.80
CA GLN A 65 4.22 6.92 3.97
C GLN A 65 3.53 6.43 5.25
N THR A 66 4.20 5.56 6.01
CA THR A 66 3.67 5.06 7.28
C THR A 66 3.77 6.10 8.38
N ILE A 67 2.70 6.22 9.18
CA ILE A 67 2.65 7.04 10.37
C ILE A 67 2.35 6.10 11.55
N PRO A 68 3.27 5.97 12.54
CA PRO A 68 3.06 5.06 13.67
C PRO A 68 1.72 5.32 14.38
N GLY A 69 0.95 4.25 14.59
CA GLY A 69 -0.35 4.33 15.27
C GLY A 69 -1.52 4.84 14.43
N ILE A 70 -1.29 5.26 13.18
CA ILE A 70 -2.36 5.70 12.26
C ILE A 70 -2.59 4.60 11.22
N LYS A 71 -3.87 4.23 11.04
CA LYS A 71 -4.32 3.27 10.04
C LYS A 71 -4.94 3.97 8.83
N ASN A 72 -5.06 3.23 7.73
CA ASN A 72 -5.90 3.64 6.61
C ASN A 72 -7.37 3.64 7.05
N GLU A 73 -7.97 4.80 7.03
CA GLU A 73 -9.39 5.08 7.30
C GLU A 73 -9.97 5.94 6.18
N ASP A 74 -9.37 5.87 4.99
CA ASP A 74 -9.81 6.63 3.81
C ASP A 74 -11.23 6.17 3.42
N PRO A 75 -12.26 7.03 3.55
CA PRO A 75 -13.64 6.64 3.25
C PRO A 75 -13.88 6.34 1.77
N ASP A 76 -12.98 6.77 0.89
CA ASP A 76 -13.04 6.49 -0.53
C ASP A 76 -12.44 5.11 -0.89
N ASP A 77 -11.75 4.45 0.06
CA ASP A 77 -11.22 3.11 -0.13
C ASP A 77 -12.31 2.05 0.09
N LEU A 78 -12.88 1.58 -1.00
CA LEU A 78 -13.96 0.58 -1.01
C LEU A 78 -13.52 -0.79 -0.47
N ALA A 79 -12.21 -1.08 -0.43
CA ALA A 79 -11.71 -2.36 0.05
C ALA A 79 -11.88 -2.51 1.57
N LEU A 80 -11.85 -1.41 2.34
CA LEU A 80 -11.99 -1.44 3.81
C LEU A 80 -13.30 -2.08 4.30
N ALA A 81 -14.37 -1.93 3.52
CA ALA A 81 -15.71 -2.46 3.87
C ALA A 81 -16.09 -3.73 3.09
N ALA A 82 -15.18 -4.24 2.26
CA ALA A 82 -15.40 -5.40 1.41
C ALA A 82 -14.91 -6.70 2.09
N ASP A 83 -15.29 -7.84 1.52
CA ASP A 83 -14.68 -9.13 1.85
C ASP A 83 -13.51 -9.40 0.90
N ILE A 84 -12.40 -9.94 1.41
CA ILE A 84 -11.26 -10.32 0.58
C ILE A 84 -11.09 -11.83 0.53
N VAL A 85 -10.93 -12.34 -0.69
CA VAL A 85 -10.68 -13.76 -0.95
C VAL A 85 -9.45 -13.93 -1.81
N ALA A 86 -8.47 -14.67 -1.32
CA ALA A 86 -7.28 -15.04 -2.08
C ALA A 86 -7.45 -16.43 -2.73
N SER A 87 -6.81 -16.66 -3.88
CA SER A 87 -6.80 -17.95 -4.57
C SER A 87 -6.05 -19.03 -3.78
N SER A 88 -5.00 -18.62 -3.06
CA SER A 88 -4.26 -19.44 -2.11
C SER A 88 -3.68 -18.58 -1.00
N THR A 89 -3.26 -19.19 0.10
CA THR A 89 -2.50 -18.51 1.17
C THR A 89 -1.40 -19.45 1.65
N MET A 90 -0.22 -18.91 1.89
CA MET A 90 0.93 -19.67 2.37
C MET A 90 0.57 -20.46 3.63
N PRO A 91 0.72 -21.80 3.63
CA PRO A 91 0.42 -22.64 4.78
C PRO A 91 1.22 -22.23 6.02
N ARG A 92 0.59 -22.29 7.19
CA ARG A 92 1.19 -21.83 8.45
C ARG A 92 2.58 -22.42 8.74
N ASN A 93 2.78 -23.68 8.41
CA ASN A 93 4.07 -24.38 8.59
C ASN A 93 5.18 -23.95 7.62
N LYS A 94 4.83 -23.14 6.61
CA LYS A 94 5.81 -22.55 5.66
C LYS A 94 6.06 -21.07 5.94
N GLN A 95 5.26 -20.43 6.81
CA GLN A 95 5.43 -19.02 7.13
C GLN A 95 6.66 -18.83 8.04
N PRO A 96 7.41 -17.72 7.88
CA PRO A 96 8.48 -17.37 8.79
C PRO A 96 7.99 -17.31 10.24
N GLU A 97 8.87 -17.52 11.18
CA GLU A 97 8.58 -17.39 12.60
C GLU A 97 8.05 -15.97 12.90
N ASN A 98 7.05 -15.87 13.78
CA ASN A 98 6.40 -14.61 14.17
C ASN A 98 5.71 -13.86 13.01
N THR A 99 5.37 -14.54 11.92
CA THR A 99 4.52 -13.96 10.86
C THR A 99 3.14 -14.61 10.85
N HIS A 100 2.15 -13.86 10.38
CA HIS A 100 0.80 -14.38 10.14
C HIS A 100 0.28 -13.82 8.81
N TYR A 101 0.54 -14.58 7.73
CA TYR A 101 0.02 -14.21 6.42
C TYR A 101 -1.43 -14.64 6.27
N ALA A 102 -2.30 -13.66 5.99
CA ALA A 102 -3.73 -13.88 5.82
C ALA A 102 -4.30 -12.87 4.81
N ALA A 103 -5.35 -13.25 4.07
CA ALA A 103 -5.97 -12.35 3.11
C ALA A 103 -6.59 -11.10 3.78
N GLU A 104 -7.06 -11.24 5.00
CA GLU A 104 -7.64 -10.17 5.81
C GLU A 104 -6.66 -9.05 6.14
N ASN A 105 -5.36 -9.34 6.10
CA ASN A 105 -4.32 -8.31 6.31
C ASN A 105 -4.30 -7.27 5.19
N LEU A 106 -4.82 -7.60 4.01
CA LEU A 106 -4.77 -6.71 2.84
C LEU A 106 -5.70 -5.49 2.94
N HIS A 107 -6.66 -5.49 3.88
CA HIS A 107 -7.62 -4.39 4.04
C HIS A 107 -7.88 -3.99 5.50
N ASN A 108 -7.01 -4.36 6.42
CA ASN A 108 -7.13 -4.00 7.83
C ASN A 108 -6.58 -2.59 8.17
N GLY A 109 -6.15 -1.85 7.15
CA GLY A 109 -5.63 -0.48 7.26
C GLY A 109 -4.16 -0.40 7.67
N VAL A 110 -3.47 -1.53 7.84
CA VAL A 110 -2.04 -1.58 8.20
C VAL A 110 -1.27 -2.21 7.04
N PHE A 111 -0.35 -1.48 6.43
CA PHE A 111 0.40 -1.95 5.25
C PHE A 111 1.91 -2.04 5.49
N ARG A 112 2.30 -2.06 6.76
CA ARG A 112 3.68 -2.24 7.21
C ARG A 112 3.75 -3.23 8.36
N PRO A 113 4.87 -3.98 8.48
CA PRO A 113 5.13 -4.76 9.68
C PRO A 113 5.21 -3.85 10.92
N ASP A 114 4.83 -4.39 12.04
CA ASP A 114 4.99 -3.75 13.35
C ASP A 114 5.82 -4.63 14.29
N ALA A 115 5.89 -4.26 15.57
CA ALA A 115 6.62 -5.05 16.57
C ALA A 115 6.05 -6.47 16.77
N ALA A 116 4.82 -6.73 16.35
CA ALA A 116 4.18 -8.05 16.44
C ALA A 116 4.49 -8.93 15.22
N GLY A 117 5.08 -8.38 14.15
CA GLY A 117 5.48 -9.13 12.97
C GLY A 117 4.95 -8.57 11.65
N SER A 118 4.85 -9.44 10.65
CA SER A 118 4.42 -9.09 9.31
C SER A 118 2.89 -8.93 9.23
N ASN A 119 2.44 -7.80 8.71
CA ASN A 119 1.03 -7.59 8.32
C ASN A 119 0.93 -7.67 6.80
N ALA A 120 0.74 -8.88 6.27
CA ALA A 120 0.73 -9.14 4.85
C ALA A 120 -0.08 -10.40 4.51
N TRP A 121 -0.32 -10.60 3.23
CA TRP A 121 -0.73 -11.86 2.64
C TRP A 121 0.39 -12.39 1.75
N ALA A 122 0.64 -13.69 1.82
CA ALA A 122 1.52 -14.39 0.89
C ALA A 122 0.74 -15.53 0.20
N SER A 123 0.89 -15.66 -1.11
CA SER A 123 0.36 -16.80 -1.83
C SER A 123 1.13 -18.09 -1.51
N ASP A 124 0.51 -19.26 -1.67
CA ASP A 124 1.20 -20.53 -1.43
C ASP A 124 2.26 -20.79 -2.52
N PRO A 125 3.56 -20.89 -2.15
CA PRO A 125 4.61 -21.26 -3.10
C PRO A 125 4.38 -22.61 -3.78
N GLY A 126 3.67 -23.52 -3.12
CA GLY A 126 3.34 -24.83 -3.69
C GLY A 126 2.29 -24.80 -4.79
N ALA A 127 1.49 -23.73 -4.85
CA ALA A 127 0.50 -23.53 -5.91
C ALA A 127 1.08 -22.81 -7.13
N GLY A 128 2.21 -22.11 -6.96
CA GLY A 128 2.83 -21.33 -8.03
C GLY A 128 2.03 -20.09 -8.45
N LEU A 129 2.54 -19.36 -9.44
CA LEU A 129 1.83 -18.27 -10.11
C LEU A 129 1.17 -18.77 -11.40
N PRO A 130 0.04 -18.20 -11.86
CA PRO A 130 -0.62 -17.00 -11.34
C PRO A 130 -1.46 -17.25 -10.08
N GLN A 131 -1.55 -16.19 -9.26
CA GLN A 131 -2.41 -16.14 -8.07
C GLN A 131 -3.29 -14.89 -8.10
N SER A 132 -4.37 -14.90 -7.36
CA SER A 132 -5.28 -13.75 -7.36
C SER A 132 -5.82 -13.40 -5.99
N VAL A 133 -6.17 -12.12 -5.84
CA VAL A 133 -6.93 -11.59 -4.71
C VAL A 133 -8.18 -10.92 -5.25
N THR A 134 -9.32 -11.27 -4.68
CA THR A 134 -10.63 -10.75 -5.08
C THR A 134 -11.23 -9.93 -3.93
N VAL A 135 -11.55 -8.66 -4.21
CA VAL A 135 -12.31 -7.76 -3.35
C VAL A 135 -13.78 -7.89 -3.71
N LYS A 136 -14.62 -8.34 -2.77
CA LYS A 136 -16.06 -8.58 -2.97
C LYS A 136 -16.86 -7.52 -2.24
N PHE A 137 -17.58 -6.70 -2.97
CA PHE A 137 -18.41 -5.65 -2.39
C PHE A 137 -19.72 -6.22 -1.89
N LYS A 138 -20.30 -5.63 -0.84
CA LYS A 138 -21.64 -5.97 -0.31
C LYS A 138 -22.76 -5.58 -1.28
N SER A 139 -22.51 -4.61 -2.14
CA SER A 139 -23.38 -4.15 -3.22
C SER A 139 -22.51 -3.61 -4.37
N PRO A 140 -23.01 -3.56 -5.61
CA PRO A 140 -22.26 -3.03 -6.74
C PRO A 140 -21.70 -1.64 -6.46
N GLN A 141 -20.41 -1.41 -6.72
CA GLN A 141 -19.69 -0.16 -6.52
C GLN A 141 -19.17 0.39 -7.84
N LYS A 142 -19.05 1.71 -7.94
CA LYS A 142 -18.34 2.37 -9.02
C LYS A 142 -16.86 2.35 -8.71
N VAL A 143 -16.08 1.74 -9.58
CA VAL A 143 -14.63 1.58 -9.44
C VAL A 143 -13.89 2.15 -10.63
N ARG A 144 -12.72 2.74 -10.41
CA ARG A 144 -11.89 3.39 -11.43
C ARG A 144 -10.38 3.20 -11.24
N SER A 145 -9.98 2.70 -10.07
CA SER A 145 -8.57 2.42 -9.82
C SER A 145 -8.37 1.38 -8.74
N VAL A 146 -7.24 0.68 -8.84
CA VAL A 146 -6.75 -0.24 -7.82
C VAL A 146 -5.33 0.14 -7.47
N GLN A 147 -5.04 0.14 -6.18
CA GLN A 147 -3.70 0.32 -5.64
C GLN A 147 -3.31 -0.95 -4.89
N ILE A 148 -2.12 -1.44 -5.18
CA ILE A 148 -1.53 -2.62 -4.55
C ILE A 148 -0.23 -2.17 -3.90
N THR A 149 -0.06 -2.49 -2.63
CA THR A 149 1.21 -2.28 -1.91
C THR A 149 1.82 -3.65 -1.64
N ALA A 150 2.97 -3.93 -2.24
CA ALA A 150 3.69 -5.18 -2.05
C ALA A 150 4.55 -5.13 -0.79
N ASP A 151 4.90 -6.29 -0.25
CA ASP A 151 5.95 -6.38 0.76
C ASP A 151 7.33 -6.29 0.08
N THR A 152 8.25 -5.63 0.76
CA THR A 152 9.64 -5.46 0.32
C THR A 152 10.63 -5.86 1.42
N ASP A 153 10.26 -6.87 2.21
CA ASP A 153 11.07 -7.44 3.30
C ASP A 153 11.51 -6.40 4.35
N LEU A 154 10.57 -5.52 4.73
CA LEU A 154 10.83 -4.43 5.66
C LEU A 154 11.10 -4.90 7.10
N ILE A 155 10.80 -6.17 7.42
CA ILE A 155 11.10 -6.80 8.72
C ILE A 155 12.60 -7.02 8.86
N ASN A 156 13.27 -7.32 7.75
CA ASN A 156 14.72 -7.59 7.72
C ASN A 156 15.46 -6.42 7.06
N PRO A 157 15.57 -5.26 7.71
CA PRO A 157 16.24 -4.11 7.11
C PRO A 157 17.70 -4.49 6.82
N ARG A 158 17.99 -4.58 5.56
CA ARG A 158 19.35 -4.87 5.12
C ARG A 158 20.11 -3.56 5.07
N PHE A 159 20.98 -3.31 6.02
CA PHE A 159 21.81 -2.11 6.12
C PHE A 159 22.88 -1.98 5.01
N ASN A 160 22.81 -2.78 3.96
CA ASN A 160 23.81 -2.78 2.91
C ASN A 160 23.38 -1.84 1.77
N TYR A 161 24.05 -0.72 1.60
CA TYR A 161 23.79 0.29 0.57
C TYR A 161 24.14 -0.14 -0.87
N GLN A 162 24.27 -1.42 -1.12
CA GLN A 162 24.48 -1.91 -2.49
C GLN A 162 23.21 -1.77 -3.32
N PRO A 163 23.30 -1.36 -4.58
CA PRO A 163 22.19 -1.47 -5.52
C PRO A 163 21.67 -2.92 -5.51
N ARG A 164 20.37 -3.08 -5.42
CA ARG A 164 19.75 -4.41 -5.31
C ARG A 164 18.73 -4.57 -6.39
N ASP A 165 18.61 -5.82 -6.82
CA ASP A 165 17.46 -6.26 -7.56
C ASP A 165 16.19 -6.03 -6.73
N PRO A 166 15.05 -5.80 -7.37
CA PRO A 166 13.76 -5.76 -6.69
C PRO A 166 13.56 -7.01 -5.82
N GLU A 167 12.79 -6.87 -4.71
CA GLU A 167 12.47 -8.03 -3.87
C GLU A 167 11.84 -9.15 -4.72
N LYS A 168 12.31 -10.39 -4.52
CA LYS A 168 11.96 -11.54 -5.37
C LYS A 168 10.46 -11.78 -5.48
N THR A 169 9.74 -11.57 -4.40
CA THR A 169 8.29 -11.78 -4.30
C THR A 169 7.45 -10.61 -4.80
N LEU A 170 8.11 -9.51 -5.22
CA LEU A 170 7.45 -8.32 -5.73
C LEU A 170 6.70 -8.64 -7.02
N PRO A 171 5.39 -8.31 -7.14
CA PRO A 171 4.64 -8.49 -8.37
C PRO A 171 5.30 -7.76 -9.54
N GLN A 172 5.62 -8.49 -10.61
CA GLN A 172 6.18 -7.95 -11.84
C GLN A 172 5.09 -7.66 -12.87
N ASP A 173 4.21 -8.64 -13.08
CA ASP A 173 3.13 -8.53 -14.06
C ASP A 173 1.79 -8.78 -13.35
N VAL A 174 0.88 -7.80 -13.46
CA VAL A 174 -0.45 -7.87 -12.85
C VAL A 174 -1.52 -7.49 -13.86
N THR A 175 -2.72 -8.09 -13.72
CA THR A 175 -3.94 -7.65 -14.40
C THR A 175 -5.03 -7.38 -13.37
N VAL A 176 -5.96 -6.52 -13.75
CA VAL A 176 -7.16 -6.23 -12.96
C VAL A 176 -8.38 -6.55 -13.78
N ASP A 177 -9.25 -7.39 -13.22
CA ASP A 177 -10.56 -7.71 -13.77
C ASP A 177 -11.65 -7.18 -12.84
N VAL A 178 -12.81 -6.85 -13.40
CA VAL A 178 -14.03 -6.54 -12.65
C VAL A 178 -15.13 -7.55 -12.96
N LEU A 179 -15.91 -7.92 -11.98
CA LEU A 179 -17.12 -8.72 -12.17
C LEU A 179 -18.30 -7.80 -12.40
N GLN A 180 -18.92 -7.89 -13.55
CA GLN A 180 -20.12 -7.12 -13.89
C GLN A 180 -21.15 -8.05 -14.52
N LYS A 181 -22.37 -8.08 -13.98
CA LYS A 181 -23.48 -8.93 -14.50
C LYS A 181 -23.06 -10.40 -14.67
N GLY A 182 -22.31 -10.92 -13.71
CA GLY A 182 -21.85 -12.31 -13.70
C GLY A 182 -20.69 -12.64 -14.66
N LYS A 183 -20.07 -11.64 -15.31
CA LYS A 183 -18.94 -11.85 -16.22
C LYS A 183 -17.71 -11.07 -15.76
N TRP A 184 -16.55 -11.71 -15.80
CA TRP A 184 -15.27 -11.05 -15.58
C TRP A 184 -14.85 -10.30 -16.83
N ILE A 185 -14.49 -9.02 -16.64
CA ILE A 185 -14.06 -8.10 -17.69
C ILE A 185 -12.67 -7.59 -17.32
N PRO A 186 -11.63 -7.81 -18.13
CA PRO A 186 -10.32 -7.23 -17.91
C PRO A 186 -10.38 -5.71 -18.14
N VAL A 187 -9.89 -4.92 -17.18
CA VAL A 187 -9.98 -3.45 -17.22
C VAL A 187 -8.62 -2.77 -17.20
N ALA A 188 -7.58 -3.42 -16.68
CA ALA A 188 -6.24 -2.86 -16.63
C ALA A 188 -5.16 -3.94 -16.54
N GLN A 189 -3.94 -3.56 -16.92
CA GLN A 189 -2.73 -4.38 -16.75
C GLN A 189 -1.51 -3.51 -16.45
N LYS A 190 -0.55 -4.08 -15.76
CA LYS A 190 0.77 -3.51 -15.53
C LYS A 190 1.79 -4.61 -15.69
N ALA A 191 2.76 -4.40 -16.58
CA ALA A 191 3.87 -5.33 -16.81
C ALA A 191 5.21 -4.69 -16.46
N GLY A 192 6.19 -5.50 -16.12
CA GLY A 192 7.56 -5.06 -15.83
C GLY A 192 7.66 -4.14 -14.60
N ASN A 193 6.78 -4.29 -13.64
CA ASN A 193 6.81 -3.46 -12.44
C ASN A 193 8.03 -3.78 -11.57
N VAL A 194 8.66 -2.74 -11.04
CA VAL A 194 9.79 -2.80 -10.09
C VAL A 194 9.55 -1.98 -8.82
N PHE A 195 8.33 -1.45 -8.67
CA PHE A 195 7.96 -0.59 -7.54
C PHE A 195 7.14 -1.34 -6.52
N ARG A 196 7.33 -1.00 -5.25
CA ARG A 196 6.53 -1.50 -4.14
C ARG A 196 5.04 -1.19 -4.31
N GLN A 197 4.71 0.05 -4.70
CA GLN A 197 3.34 0.47 -4.91
C GLN A 197 2.98 0.45 -6.40
N ILE A 198 1.93 -0.29 -6.73
CA ILE A 198 1.39 -0.42 -8.08
C ILE A 198 0.04 0.28 -8.08
N ARG A 199 -0.12 1.29 -8.94
CA ARG A 199 -1.40 1.95 -9.19
C ARG A 199 -1.81 1.69 -10.64
N VAL A 200 -3.04 1.22 -10.82
CA VAL A 200 -3.66 1.06 -12.12
C VAL A 200 -4.98 1.81 -12.15
N THR A 201 -5.22 2.52 -13.23
CA THR A 201 -6.44 3.30 -13.44
C THR A 201 -7.14 2.85 -14.71
N PHE A 202 -8.46 2.91 -14.71
CA PHE A 202 -9.31 2.54 -15.84
C PHE A 202 -10.57 3.41 -15.86
N PRO A 203 -11.33 3.45 -16.97
CA PRO A 203 -12.61 4.15 -17.01
C PRO A 203 -13.56 3.64 -15.91
N GLU A 204 -14.30 4.56 -15.26
CA GLU A 204 -15.24 4.19 -14.20
C GLU A 204 -16.23 3.13 -14.68
N ILE A 205 -16.36 2.06 -13.92
CA ILE A 205 -17.26 0.94 -14.20
C ILE A 205 -17.94 0.48 -12.92
N THR A 206 -19.23 0.14 -13.00
CA THR A 206 -19.93 -0.47 -11.86
C THR A 206 -19.62 -1.96 -11.80
N ALA A 207 -19.13 -2.43 -10.66
CA ALA A 207 -18.68 -3.80 -10.45
C ALA A 207 -19.20 -4.40 -9.15
N ASP A 208 -19.46 -5.69 -9.16
CA ASP A 208 -19.80 -6.49 -7.96
C ASP A 208 -18.52 -6.88 -7.21
N GLN A 209 -17.43 -7.11 -7.94
CA GLN A 209 -16.13 -7.53 -7.42
C GLN A 209 -14.99 -6.97 -8.28
N VAL A 210 -13.83 -6.83 -7.66
CA VAL A 210 -12.56 -6.51 -8.34
C VAL A 210 -11.57 -7.64 -8.05
N ARG A 211 -10.90 -8.15 -9.08
CA ARG A 211 -9.88 -9.18 -8.94
C ARG A 211 -8.54 -8.69 -9.47
N VAL A 212 -7.53 -8.78 -8.63
CA VAL A 212 -6.14 -8.56 -8.99
C VAL A 212 -5.50 -9.92 -9.23
N ASN A 213 -5.00 -10.16 -10.45
CA ASN A 213 -4.24 -11.35 -10.79
C ASN A 213 -2.75 -10.99 -10.82
N ILE A 214 -1.96 -11.72 -10.08
CA ILE A 214 -0.50 -11.65 -10.09
C ILE A 214 -0.01 -12.77 -11.00
N LEU A 215 0.45 -12.38 -12.19
CA LEU A 215 0.85 -13.32 -13.24
C LEU A 215 2.31 -13.76 -13.05
N LYS A 216 3.15 -12.84 -12.55
CA LYS A 216 4.58 -13.05 -12.37
C LYS A 216 5.11 -12.22 -11.19
N ALA A 217 6.03 -12.77 -10.42
CA ALA A 217 6.87 -12.06 -9.48
C ALA A 217 8.29 -11.88 -10.06
N GLN A 218 9.15 -11.11 -9.39
CA GLN A 218 10.50 -10.80 -9.90
C GLN A 218 11.36 -12.06 -10.07
N ASP A 219 11.49 -12.86 -9.00
CA ASP A 219 12.31 -14.08 -9.01
C ASP A 219 11.79 -15.09 -7.97
N ALA A 220 10.46 -15.28 -7.93
CA ALA A 220 9.80 -16.23 -7.02
C ALA A 220 8.55 -16.82 -7.66
N ASP A 221 8.15 -18.00 -7.20
CA ASP A 221 6.91 -18.68 -7.62
C ASP A 221 5.70 -18.25 -6.78
N TYR A 222 5.86 -17.25 -5.92
CA TYR A 222 4.82 -16.70 -5.05
C TYR A 222 5.01 -15.19 -4.88
N THR A 223 3.99 -14.54 -4.34
CA THR A 223 4.00 -13.09 -4.09
C THR A 223 3.58 -12.76 -2.67
N VAL A 224 4.04 -11.61 -2.17
CA VAL A 224 3.67 -11.07 -0.85
C VAL A 224 3.14 -9.66 -1.02
N LEU A 225 1.92 -9.42 -0.55
CA LEU A 225 1.24 -8.12 -0.61
C LEU A 225 0.91 -7.65 0.81
N SER A 226 1.05 -6.36 1.04
CA SER A 226 0.73 -5.73 2.34
C SER A 226 -0.63 -5.04 2.34
N GLU A 227 -1.12 -4.58 1.18
CA GLU A 227 -2.39 -3.85 1.10
C GLU A 227 -2.97 -3.88 -0.32
N ILE A 228 -4.30 -3.88 -0.39
CA ILE A 228 -5.06 -3.57 -1.61
C ILE A 228 -6.07 -2.48 -1.27
N ARG A 229 -6.13 -1.43 -2.09
CA ARG A 229 -7.15 -0.38 -2.06
C ARG A 229 -7.90 -0.34 -3.39
N VAL A 230 -9.17 0.02 -3.34
CA VAL A 230 -10.04 0.16 -4.50
C VAL A 230 -10.79 1.48 -4.44
N TYR A 231 -10.74 2.27 -5.54
CA TYR A 231 -11.39 3.58 -5.65
C TYR A 231 -12.28 3.67 -6.87
#